data_b79d1bceb05abb7dd64622bad5965a91
#
_entry.id   b79d1bceb05abb7dd64622bad5965a91
#
_cell.length_a   1.000
_cell.length_b   1.000
_cell.length_c   1.000
_cell.angle_alpha   90.00
_cell.angle_beta   90.00
_cell.angle_gamma   90.00
#
_symmetry.space_group_name_H-M   'P 1'
#
loop_
_entity.id
_entity.type
_entity.pdbx_description
1 polymer ?
#
loop_
_entity_poly.entity_id
_entity_poly.type
_entity_poly.pdbx_seq_one_letter_code
_entity_poly.pdbx_strand_id
1 'polypeptide(L)'
;MSEAVVAIHFKDMSVDETVRDLVERRCADLADEFPELTHLDVTLAPDGSGHHASVHGTGKRTEVASHAQAPALGHAADLVLDQVRHQLRKVHDKHIYTQRRRAKHRAELAR
;
A
#
# COMPACT_ATOMS: atom_id res chain seq x y z
N MET A 1 -16.81 0.81 -7.34
CA MET A 1 -16.31 0.10 -6.15
C MET A 1 -14.96 -0.50 -6.45
N SER A 2 -13.97 -0.12 -5.69
CA SER A 2 -12.67 -0.73 -5.82
C SER A 2 -12.60 -1.96 -4.92
N GLU A 3 -12.39 -3.11 -5.53
CA GLU A 3 -12.22 -4.37 -4.80
C GLU A 3 -10.78 -4.81 -4.95
N ALA A 4 -9.97 -4.56 -3.93
CA ALA A 4 -8.62 -5.07 -3.89
C ALA A 4 -8.61 -6.38 -3.11
N VAL A 5 -7.85 -7.35 -3.60
CA VAL A 5 -7.61 -8.60 -2.88
C VAL A 5 -6.53 -8.31 -1.83
N VAL A 6 -6.85 -8.57 -0.57
CA VAL A 6 -5.93 -8.38 0.55
C VAL A 6 -5.56 -9.73 1.12
N ALA A 7 -4.25 -10.02 1.13
CA ALA A 7 -3.71 -11.23 1.75
C ALA A 7 -2.84 -10.83 2.93
N ILE A 8 -3.09 -11.42 4.09
CA ILE A 8 -2.35 -11.13 5.32
C ILE A 8 -1.72 -12.43 5.81
N HIS A 9 -0.40 -12.43 5.95
CA HIS A 9 0.37 -13.60 6.37
C HIS A 9 1.09 -13.32 7.67
N PHE A 10 0.91 -14.21 8.64
CA PHE A 10 1.67 -14.21 9.90
C PHE A 10 2.72 -15.30 9.79
N LYS A 11 3.97 -14.91 9.59
CA LYS A 11 5.08 -15.83 9.38
C LYS A 11 5.81 -16.08 10.69
N ASP A 12 6.02 -17.37 11.04
CA ASP A 12 6.74 -17.79 12.25
C ASP A 12 6.13 -17.24 13.54
N MET A 13 4.82 -17.03 13.54
CA MET A 13 4.07 -16.55 14.71
C MET A 13 2.59 -16.92 14.57
N SER A 14 1.88 -16.91 15.68
CA SER A 14 0.44 -17.12 15.69
C SER A 14 -0.28 -15.89 15.15
N VAL A 15 -1.48 -16.08 14.58
CA VAL A 15 -2.31 -14.99 14.11
C VAL A 15 -2.73 -14.09 15.28
N ASP A 16 -2.49 -12.80 15.13
CA ASP A 16 -2.95 -11.78 16.07
C ASP A 16 -4.20 -11.13 15.46
N GLU A 17 -5.37 -11.48 15.99
CA GLU A 17 -6.64 -11.03 15.44
C GLU A 17 -6.82 -9.50 15.50
N THR A 18 -6.32 -8.86 16.54
CA THR A 18 -6.39 -7.40 16.68
C THR A 18 -5.58 -6.71 15.58
N VAL A 19 -4.38 -7.19 15.32
CA VAL A 19 -3.52 -6.64 14.26
C VAL A 19 -4.11 -6.97 12.90
N ARG A 20 -4.66 -8.17 12.71
CA ARG A 20 -5.31 -8.56 11.47
C ARG A 20 -6.46 -7.61 11.13
N ASP A 21 -7.32 -7.32 12.12
CA ASP A 21 -8.44 -6.38 11.93
C ASP A 21 -7.95 -4.98 11.57
N LEU A 22 -6.89 -4.51 12.23
CA LEU A 22 -6.27 -3.23 11.94
C LEU A 22 -5.78 -3.18 10.49
N VAL A 23 -5.04 -4.20 10.05
CA VAL A 23 -4.48 -4.27 8.70
C VAL A 23 -5.60 -4.35 7.65
N GLU A 24 -6.64 -5.15 7.90
CA GLU A 24 -7.78 -5.25 6.99
C GLU A 24 -8.46 -3.90 6.78
N ARG A 25 -8.69 -3.15 7.86
CA ARG A 25 -9.32 -1.82 7.78
C ARG A 25 -8.43 -0.82 7.04
N ARG A 26 -7.13 -0.81 7.35
CA ARG A 26 -6.19 0.08 6.69
C ARG A 26 -6.06 -0.24 5.20
N CYS A 27 -6.06 -1.52 4.84
CA CYS A 27 -6.01 -1.94 3.44
C CYS A 27 -7.29 -1.57 2.69
N ALA A 28 -8.45 -1.69 3.33
CA ALA A 28 -9.71 -1.26 2.74
C ALA A 28 -9.71 0.25 2.45
N ASP A 29 -9.21 1.05 3.38
CA ASP A 29 -9.07 2.50 3.19
C ASP A 29 -8.13 2.83 2.02
N LEU A 30 -7.02 2.10 1.90
CA LEU A 30 -6.08 2.28 0.79
C LEU A 30 -6.74 1.93 -0.55
N ALA A 31 -7.50 0.85 -0.62
CA ALA A 31 -8.21 0.45 -1.83
C ALA A 31 -9.24 1.49 -2.25
N ASP A 32 -9.92 2.11 -1.29
CA ASP A 32 -10.90 3.17 -1.56
C ASP A 32 -10.21 4.46 -2.03
N GLU A 33 -9.08 4.81 -1.44
CA GLU A 33 -8.32 6.02 -1.82
C GLU A 33 -7.61 5.86 -3.17
N PHE A 34 -7.16 4.64 -3.49
CA PHE A 34 -6.40 4.35 -4.71
C PHE A 34 -7.09 3.23 -5.51
N PRO A 35 -8.10 3.58 -6.34
CA PRO A 35 -8.88 2.58 -7.10
C PRO A 35 -8.07 1.73 -8.07
N GLU A 36 -6.90 2.19 -8.50
CA GLU A 36 -6.00 1.44 -9.36
C GLU A 36 -5.38 0.22 -8.67
N LEU A 37 -5.42 0.17 -7.34
CA LEU A 37 -4.85 -0.91 -6.56
C LEU A 37 -5.73 -2.15 -6.63
N THR A 38 -5.15 -3.30 -7.02
CA THR A 38 -5.88 -4.57 -7.18
C THR A 38 -5.49 -5.63 -6.16
N HIS A 39 -4.26 -5.60 -5.66
CA HIS A 39 -3.75 -6.57 -4.68
C HIS A 39 -2.90 -5.89 -3.63
N LEU A 40 -3.05 -6.36 -2.39
CA LEU A 40 -2.19 -5.98 -1.27
C LEU A 40 -1.79 -7.26 -0.53
N ASP A 41 -0.49 -7.53 -0.48
CA ASP A 41 0.06 -8.64 0.28
C ASP A 41 0.81 -8.08 1.49
N VAL A 42 0.36 -8.45 2.68
CA VAL A 42 0.96 -8.00 3.93
C VAL A 42 1.56 -9.20 4.65
N THR A 43 2.83 -9.13 5.02
CA THR A 43 3.51 -10.17 5.77
C THR A 43 4.00 -9.59 7.10
N LEU A 44 3.67 -10.28 8.18
CA LEU A 44 4.03 -9.89 9.54
C LEU A 44 4.84 -11.03 10.16
N ALA A 45 5.96 -10.70 10.76
CA ALA A 45 6.87 -11.69 11.33
C ALA A 45 7.63 -11.13 12.53
N PRO A 46 8.04 -11.99 13.47
CA PRO A 46 8.97 -11.56 14.50
C PRO A 46 10.35 -11.33 13.90
N ASP A 47 11.10 -10.38 14.45
CA ASP A 47 12.43 -10.04 13.98
C ASP A 47 13.28 -9.60 15.19
N GLY A 48 14.13 -10.50 15.65
CA GLY A 48 14.89 -10.26 16.87
C GLY A 48 13.96 -10.08 18.07
N SER A 49 14.11 -8.96 18.78
CA SER A 49 13.25 -8.63 19.93
C SER A 49 11.99 -7.87 19.53
N GLY A 50 11.84 -7.55 18.24
CA GLY A 50 10.71 -6.78 17.74
C GLY A 50 9.97 -7.52 16.63
N HIS A 51 9.34 -6.75 15.75
CA HIS A 51 8.53 -7.27 14.65
C HIS A 51 8.83 -6.57 13.35
N HIS A 52 8.67 -7.30 12.25
CA HIS A 52 8.86 -6.81 10.90
C HIS A 52 7.53 -6.91 10.15
N ALA A 53 7.21 -5.88 9.41
CA ALA A 53 6.03 -5.87 8.53
C ALA A 53 6.48 -5.49 7.12
N SER A 54 5.97 -6.21 6.12
CA SER A 54 6.23 -5.89 4.72
C SER A 54 4.92 -5.87 3.95
N VAL A 55 4.83 -5.00 2.95
CA VAL A 55 3.66 -4.88 2.09
C VAL A 55 4.12 -4.79 0.65
N HIS A 56 3.45 -5.56 -0.20
CA HIS A 56 3.60 -5.47 -1.64
C HIS A 56 2.22 -5.18 -2.23
N GLY A 57 2.10 -4.07 -2.92
CA GLY A 57 0.84 -3.67 -3.57
C GLY A 57 1.01 -3.62 -5.07
N THR A 58 0.03 -4.15 -5.80
CA THR A 58 0.03 -4.14 -7.25
C THR A 58 -1.31 -3.67 -7.78
N GLY A 59 -1.31 -3.09 -8.95
CA GLY A 59 -2.51 -2.60 -9.60
C GLY A 59 -2.23 -2.15 -11.02
N LYS A 60 -3.18 -1.42 -11.60
CA LYS A 60 -3.03 -0.87 -12.95
C LYS A 60 -1.91 0.15 -12.98
N ARG A 61 -0.80 -0.17 -13.66
CA ARG A 61 0.39 0.70 -13.79
C ARG A 61 0.93 1.14 -12.44
N THR A 62 0.70 0.30 -11.41
CA THR A 62 1.06 0.63 -10.05
C THR A 62 1.72 -0.58 -9.40
N GLU A 63 2.87 -0.37 -8.79
CA GLU A 63 3.53 -1.36 -7.98
C GLU A 63 4.26 -0.63 -6.87
N VAL A 64 3.97 -1.01 -5.62
CA VAL A 64 4.61 -0.44 -4.45
C VAL A 64 5.06 -1.56 -3.52
N ALA A 65 6.15 -1.33 -2.82
CA ALA A 65 6.66 -2.26 -1.82
C ALA A 65 7.30 -1.47 -0.70
N SER A 66 7.09 -1.93 0.51
CA SER A 66 7.69 -1.28 1.68
C SER A 66 7.85 -2.28 2.80
N HIS A 67 8.71 -1.97 3.75
CA HIS A 67 8.87 -2.75 4.96
C HIS A 67 9.20 -1.82 6.13
N ALA A 68 8.86 -2.27 7.33
CA ALA A 68 9.10 -1.50 8.54
C ALA A 68 9.38 -2.45 9.70
N GLN A 69 10.07 -1.96 10.71
CA GLN A 69 10.36 -2.68 11.94
C GLN A 69 9.95 -1.84 13.13
N ALA A 70 9.42 -2.47 14.15
CA ALA A 70 9.06 -1.81 15.40
C ALA A 70 9.02 -2.84 16.52
N PRO A 71 9.14 -2.43 17.81
CA PRO A 71 9.02 -3.35 18.92
C PRO A 71 7.66 -4.04 19.00
N ALA A 72 6.57 -3.30 18.69
CA ALA A 72 5.20 -3.84 18.70
C ALA A 72 4.75 -4.16 17.30
N LEU A 73 4.05 -5.30 17.14
CA LEU A 73 3.54 -5.75 15.85
C LEU A 73 2.58 -4.74 15.21
N GLY A 74 1.63 -4.21 15.99
CA GLY A 74 0.68 -3.21 15.51
C GLY A 74 1.37 -1.94 15.02
N HIS A 75 2.43 -1.52 15.71
CA HIS A 75 3.20 -0.35 15.31
C HIS A 75 3.95 -0.59 13.99
N ALA A 76 4.56 -1.78 13.83
CA ALA A 76 5.22 -2.16 12.57
C ALA A 76 4.22 -2.13 11.41
N ALA A 77 3.02 -2.67 11.63
CA ALA A 77 1.94 -2.67 10.63
C ALA A 77 1.53 -1.25 10.25
N ASP A 78 1.30 -0.38 11.24
CA ASP A 78 0.95 1.02 10.98
C ASP A 78 2.01 1.75 10.18
N LEU A 79 3.27 1.58 10.57
CA LEU A 79 4.39 2.24 9.88
C LEU A 79 4.48 1.81 8.41
N VAL A 80 4.38 0.51 8.14
CA VAL A 80 4.51 0.02 6.76
C VAL A 80 3.34 0.48 5.90
N LEU A 81 2.12 0.52 6.45
CA LEU A 81 0.95 0.96 5.72
C LEU A 81 0.98 2.46 5.44
N ASP A 82 1.50 3.27 6.37
CA ASP A 82 1.74 4.70 6.14
C ASP A 82 2.75 4.91 5.01
N GLN A 83 3.82 4.14 4.97
CA GLN A 83 4.82 4.20 3.92
C GLN A 83 4.22 3.85 2.55
N VAL A 84 3.40 2.81 2.50
CA VAL A 84 2.72 2.38 1.27
C VAL A 84 1.76 3.47 0.78
N ARG A 85 0.98 4.05 1.68
CA ARG A 85 0.07 5.14 1.33
C ARG A 85 0.84 6.32 0.73
N HIS A 86 1.97 6.66 1.31
CA HIS A 86 2.82 7.74 0.81
C HIS A 86 3.36 7.44 -0.60
N GLN A 87 3.81 6.20 -0.83
CA GLN A 87 4.27 5.76 -2.14
C GLN A 87 3.13 5.79 -3.18
N LEU A 88 1.96 5.28 -2.81
CA LEU A 88 0.79 5.28 -3.69
C LEU A 88 0.37 6.68 -4.07
N ARG A 89 0.39 7.61 -3.13
CA ARG A 89 0.06 9.00 -3.39
C ARG A 89 1.04 9.62 -4.39
N LYS A 90 2.32 9.37 -4.26
CA LYS A 90 3.34 9.85 -5.21
C LYS A 90 3.13 9.30 -6.62
N VAL A 91 2.87 7.99 -6.74
CA VAL A 91 2.62 7.35 -8.03
C VAL A 91 1.36 7.92 -8.67
N HIS A 92 0.29 8.05 -7.89
CA HIS A 92 -0.99 8.61 -8.35
C HIS A 92 -0.83 10.05 -8.86
N ASP A 93 -0.19 10.91 -8.08
CA ASP A 93 0.05 12.30 -8.45
C ASP A 93 0.91 12.41 -9.70
N LYS A 94 1.92 11.57 -9.83
CA LYS A 94 2.79 11.53 -11.00
C LYS A 94 2.01 11.17 -12.26
N HIS A 95 1.10 10.21 -12.20
CA HIS A 95 0.26 9.81 -13.34
C HIS A 95 -0.67 10.95 -13.76
N ILE A 96 -1.32 11.62 -12.82
CA ILE A 96 -2.19 12.76 -13.08
C ILE A 96 -1.39 13.89 -13.73
N TYR A 97 -0.24 14.23 -13.20
CA TYR A 97 0.64 15.26 -13.72
C TYR A 97 1.05 14.98 -15.17
N THR A 98 1.45 13.75 -15.45
CA THR A 98 1.86 13.32 -16.79
C THR A 98 0.72 13.45 -17.79
N GLN A 99 -0.49 13.05 -17.42
CA GLN A 99 -1.68 13.16 -18.26
C GLN A 99 -2.01 14.62 -18.58
N ARG A 100 -1.98 15.51 -17.60
CA ARG A 100 -2.23 16.94 -17.78
C ARG A 100 -1.19 17.57 -18.71
N ARG A 101 0.06 17.19 -18.56
CA ARG A 101 1.16 17.68 -19.40
C ARG A 101 0.97 17.25 -20.86
N ARG A 102 0.59 16.01 -21.10
CA ARG A 102 0.33 15.48 -22.44
C ARG A 102 -0.85 16.21 -23.11
N ALA A 103 -1.93 16.42 -22.37
CA ALA A 103 -3.10 17.14 -22.88
C ALA A 103 -2.76 18.57 -23.27
N LYS A 104 -2.00 19.27 -22.47
CA LYS A 104 -1.54 20.63 -22.76
C LYS A 104 -0.68 20.67 -24.01
N HIS A 105 0.24 19.73 -24.17
CA HIS A 105 1.12 19.65 -25.34
C HIS A 105 0.32 19.39 -26.61
N ARG A 106 -0.69 18.53 -26.58
CA ARG A 106 -1.58 18.29 -27.72
C ARG A 106 -2.34 19.56 -28.13
N ALA A 107 -2.84 20.29 -27.17
CA ALA A 107 -3.56 21.55 -27.43
C ALA A 107 -2.67 22.57 -28.14
N GLU A 108 -1.40 22.65 -27.76
CA GLU A 108 -0.41 23.53 -28.38
C GLU A 108 -0.10 23.11 -29.83
N LEU A 109 -0.02 21.80 -30.09
CA LEU A 109 0.27 21.26 -31.42
C LEU A 109 -0.93 21.40 -32.38
N ALA A 110 -2.15 21.49 -31.87
CA ALA A 110 -3.37 21.56 -32.64
C ALA A 110 -3.67 22.97 -33.20
N ARG A 111 -2.89 23.98 -32.87
CA ARG A 111 -3.05 25.34 -33.36
C ARG A 111 -2.44 25.57 -34.72
#